data_20ebfde4b800c9a81c2ebabf9e38665f
#
_entry.id   20ebfde4b800c9a81c2ebabf9e38665f
#
_cell.length_a   1.000
_cell.length_b   1.000
_cell.length_c   1.000
_cell.angle_alpha   90.00
_cell.angle_beta   90.00
_cell.angle_gamma   90.00
#
_symmetry.space_group_name_H-M   'P 1'
#
loop_
_entity.id
_entity.type
_entity.pdbx_description
1 polymer ?
#
loop_
_entity_poly.entity_id
_entity_poly.type
_entity_poly.pdbx_seq_one_letter_code
_entity_poly.pdbx_strand_id
1 'polypeptide(L)'
;MKKIDGWVTTPQGFLGAGVKAGIKASGNHDVAVIYSTVPAATGAVFTQNKMCAAPVLVSRKVAAKSYAQAIVVNSGCANACTGEQGLKDAEAMQAQTAELLGVENDAVYVCSTGVIGHFMPMDKLAKGIADAVDAMDETGGESCAMAIQTTDTFIKHAAYEFELGGKTVKIAGIAKGAGMIHPNMATMLTFLTTDAAVAPDVLKRAVKAAADKSFNMVVVDGDTSTNDSMIVLANGLAENEIIVSEEHPDYLAFFEALLACAQDLAKMIARDGEGATKFLEVNVAGAATWAEAKTAAMAIAKSPLVKTAFFGKDPNWGRIVCAAGYSGAQMEPDKVNLEIGGVRLVENGMNCNVPLESLKDIMEQHDISMKIDLGAGQEEATVWTCDFSYEYVKINGEYHT
;
A
#
# COMPACT_ATOMS: atom_id res chain seq x y z
N MET A 1 -15.18 6.08 -14.88
CA MET A 1 -13.82 5.60 -14.61
C MET A 1 -13.59 4.26 -15.31
N LYS A 2 -12.42 4.08 -15.94
CA LYS A 2 -12.03 2.87 -16.68
C LYS A 2 -10.63 2.46 -16.22
N LYS A 3 -10.46 1.18 -15.84
CA LYS A 3 -9.13 0.61 -15.60
C LYS A 3 -8.37 0.48 -16.92
N ILE A 4 -7.13 0.92 -16.93
CA ILE A 4 -6.22 0.86 -18.10
C ILE A 4 -4.94 0.13 -17.68
N ASP A 5 -4.18 -0.34 -18.64
CA ASP A 5 -2.80 -0.75 -18.42
C ASP A 5 -1.92 0.49 -18.33
N GLY A 6 -1.06 0.55 -17.31
CA GLY A 6 -0.24 1.73 -17.10
C GLY A 6 0.58 1.70 -15.82
N TRP A 7 1.53 2.62 -15.76
CA TRP A 7 2.55 2.75 -14.74
C TRP A 7 2.55 4.15 -14.13
N VAL A 8 3.35 4.36 -13.12
CA VAL A 8 3.51 5.67 -12.45
C VAL A 8 3.90 6.82 -13.39
N THR A 9 4.36 6.53 -14.60
CA THR A 9 4.66 7.51 -15.67
C THR A 9 3.53 7.70 -16.68
N THR A 10 2.41 6.99 -16.55
CA THR A 10 1.27 7.05 -17.50
C THR A 10 0.49 8.36 -17.49
N PRO A 11 0.28 9.07 -16.35
CA PRO A 11 -0.28 10.40 -16.37
C PRO A 11 0.68 11.39 -17.03
N GLN A 12 0.14 12.40 -17.72
CA GLN A 12 0.90 13.34 -18.50
C GLN A 12 1.97 14.08 -17.66
N GLY A 13 3.19 14.22 -18.23
CA GLY A 13 4.29 14.99 -17.65
C GLY A 13 5.01 14.27 -16.49
N PHE A 14 4.82 12.97 -16.33
CA PHE A 14 5.62 12.16 -15.43
C PHE A 14 6.65 11.33 -16.19
N LEU A 15 7.89 11.39 -15.73
CA LEU A 15 9.02 10.59 -16.19
C LEU A 15 9.52 9.70 -15.07
N GLY A 16 10.21 8.63 -15.41
CA GLY A 16 10.82 7.77 -14.40
C GLY A 16 11.86 6.83 -14.97
N ALA A 17 12.72 6.33 -14.12
CA ALA A 17 13.60 5.21 -14.43
C ALA A 17 13.96 4.45 -13.15
N GLY A 18 14.09 3.13 -13.29
CA GLY A 18 14.70 2.27 -12.30
C GLY A 18 15.96 1.65 -12.84
N VAL A 19 17.02 1.62 -12.04
CA VAL A 19 18.35 1.15 -12.46
C VAL A 19 18.96 0.15 -11.47
N LYS A 20 20.04 -0.50 -11.90
CA LYS A 20 20.81 -1.44 -11.10
C LYS A 20 22.07 -0.73 -10.58
N ALA A 21 22.01 -0.19 -9.36
CA ALA A 21 23.16 0.44 -8.73
C ALA A 21 24.07 -0.58 -7.99
N GLY A 22 23.59 -1.80 -7.78
CA GLY A 22 24.32 -2.87 -7.10
C GLY A 22 24.23 -2.79 -5.58
N ILE A 23 23.15 -2.20 -5.05
CA ILE A 23 22.83 -2.21 -3.61
C ILE A 23 22.33 -3.61 -3.23
N LYS A 24 21.41 -4.18 -4.01
CA LYS A 24 20.94 -5.56 -3.83
C LYS A 24 21.97 -6.58 -4.26
N ALA A 25 22.22 -7.57 -3.42
CA ALA A 25 23.10 -8.70 -3.76
C ALA A 25 22.59 -9.52 -4.96
N SER A 26 21.27 -9.51 -5.23
CA SER A 26 20.66 -10.20 -6.37
C SER A 26 21.00 -9.60 -7.73
N GLY A 27 21.53 -8.37 -7.78
CA GLY A 27 21.79 -7.65 -9.03
C GLY A 27 20.52 -7.15 -9.75
N ASN A 28 19.36 -7.18 -9.10
CA ASN A 28 18.11 -6.60 -9.61
C ASN A 28 18.14 -5.07 -9.52
N HIS A 29 17.16 -4.40 -10.17
CA HIS A 29 16.96 -2.96 -10.04
C HIS A 29 16.80 -2.59 -8.57
N ASP A 30 17.42 -1.48 -8.14
CA ASP A 30 17.49 -1.12 -6.73
C ASP A 30 17.52 0.39 -6.44
N VAL A 31 17.56 1.24 -7.47
CA VAL A 31 17.37 2.69 -7.37
C VAL A 31 16.38 3.15 -8.42
N ALA A 32 15.44 4.02 -8.05
CA ALA A 32 14.53 4.66 -9.01
C ALA A 32 14.34 6.14 -8.70
N VAL A 33 14.07 6.89 -9.77
CA VAL A 33 13.61 8.27 -9.73
C VAL A 33 12.29 8.38 -10.48
N ILE A 34 11.30 9.05 -9.87
CA ILE A 34 10.02 9.42 -10.48
C ILE A 34 9.98 10.94 -10.45
N TYR A 35 9.71 11.57 -11.58
CA TYR A 35 9.81 13.02 -11.73
C TYR A 35 8.59 13.60 -12.45
N SER A 36 8.08 14.71 -11.94
CA SER A 36 7.10 15.56 -12.62
C SER A 36 7.79 16.72 -13.30
N THR A 37 7.54 16.93 -14.59
CA THR A 37 8.13 18.02 -15.38
C THR A 37 7.69 19.42 -14.93
N VAL A 38 6.65 19.50 -14.11
CA VAL A 38 6.15 20.73 -13.49
C VAL A 38 5.91 20.52 -12.00
N PRO A 39 5.88 21.58 -11.17
CA PRO A 39 5.52 21.44 -9.76
C PRO A 39 4.16 20.76 -9.59
N ALA A 40 4.12 19.68 -8.81
CA ALA A 40 2.91 18.91 -8.54
C ALA A 40 2.42 19.17 -7.11
N ALA A 41 1.11 19.37 -6.94
CA ALA A 41 0.51 19.32 -5.61
C ALA A 41 0.82 17.96 -4.99
N THR A 42 1.12 17.92 -3.68
CA THR A 42 1.53 16.69 -3.03
C THR A 42 0.71 16.37 -1.80
N GLY A 43 0.42 15.09 -1.62
CA GLY A 43 -0.13 14.49 -0.41
C GLY A 43 0.66 13.24 -0.06
N ALA A 44 0.98 13.07 1.22
CA ALA A 44 1.70 11.88 1.66
C ALA A 44 1.30 11.46 3.07
N VAL A 45 1.41 10.16 3.32
CA VAL A 45 1.22 9.55 4.64
C VAL A 45 2.37 8.58 4.91
N PHE A 46 2.77 8.46 6.18
CA PHE A 46 3.97 7.75 6.59
C PHE A 46 3.71 6.89 7.81
N THR A 47 4.57 5.89 8.00
CA THR A 47 4.57 5.00 9.18
C THR A 47 4.45 5.78 10.50
N GLN A 48 3.70 5.22 11.44
CA GLN A 48 3.61 5.72 12.81
C GLN A 48 4.56 4.96 13.76
N ASN A 49 5.38 4.05 13.24
CA ASN A 49 6.39 3.38 14.03
C ASN A 49 7.35 4.41 14.64
N LYS A 50 7.57 4.33 15.95
CA LYS A 50 8.48 5.25 16.66
C LYS A 50 9.94 5.09 16.23
N MET A 51 10.29 3.93 15.70
CA MET A 51 11.61 3.64 15.10
C MET A 51 11.63 3.97 13.61
N CYS A 52 10.97 5.05 13.19
CA CYS A 52 10.91 5.43 11.79
C CYS A 52 12.31 5.71 11.21
N ALA A 53 12.50 5.30 9.96
CA ALA A 53 13.76 5.42 9.24
C ALA A 53 14.09 6.89 8.87
N ALA A 54 15.36 7.19 8.66
CA ALA A 54 15.84 8.52 8.29
C ALA A 54 15.16 9.09 7.02
N PRO A 55 14.95 8.32 5.93
CA PRO A 55 14.20 8.79 4.76
C PRO A 55 12.80 9.31 5.08
N VAL A 56 12.10 8.67 6.04
CA VAL A 56 10.77 9.11 6.48
C VAL A 56 10.84 10.48 7.15
N LEU A 57 11.87 10.73 7.96
CA LEU A 57 12.06 12.03 8.61
C LEU A 57 12.30 13.17 7.61
N VAL A 58 13.10 12.90 6.56
CA VAL A 58 13.34 13.84 5.46
C VAL A 58 12.05 14.08 4.67
N SER A 59 11.37 13.02 4.27
CA SER A 59 10.15 13.09 3.45
C SER A 59 8.97 13.75 4.17
N ARG A 60 8.87 13.65 5.49
CA ARG A 60 7.87 14.40 6.28
C ARG A 60 8.05 15.92 6.17
N LYS A 61 9.31 16.41 6.03
CA LYS A 61 9.57 17.84 5.79
C LYS A 61 9.03 18.30 4.43
N VAL A 62 9.19 17.44 3.38
CA VAL A 62 8.63 17.67 2.05
C VAL A 62 7.11 17.66 2.08
N ALA A 63 6.48 16.68 2.73
CA ALA A 63 5.03 16.55 2.85
C ALA A 63 4.35 17.74 3.57
N ALA A 64 5.10 18.46 4.40
CA ALA A 64 4.61 19.70 5.02
C ALA A 64 4.44 20.84 4.01
N LYS A 65 5.08 20.75 2.83
CA LYS A 65 4.94 21.71 1.74
C LYS A 65 3.67 21.45 0.92
N SER A 66 3.37 22.35 0.01
CA SER A 66 2.22 22.23 -0.90
C SER A 66 2.55 21.54 -2.21
N TYR A 67 3.81 21.59 -2.63
CA TYR A 67 4.27 21.10 -3.93
C TYR A 67 5.57 20.33 -3.80
N ALA A 68 5.72 19.32 -4.65
CA ALA A 68 6.94 18.55 -4.87
C ALA A 68 7.06 18.19 -6.34
N GLN A 69 8.24 17.71 -6.79
CA GLN A 69 8.44 17.34 -8.19
C GLN A 69 9.07 15.96 -8.36
N ALA A 70 9.73 15.41 -7.35
CA ALA A 70 10.40 14.14 -7.50
C ALA A 70 10.25 13.22 -6.29
N ILE A 71 10.40 11.94 -6.56
CA ILE A 71 10.56 10.88 -5.58
C ILE A 71 11.80 10.09 -5.96
N VAL A 72 12.79 10.02 -5.08
CA VAL A 72 13.93 9.13 -5.21
C VAL A 72 13.81 7.99 -4.20
N VAL A 73 14.06 6.78 -4.65
CA VAL A 73 13.88 5.59 -3.82
C VAL A 73 14.98 4.57 -4.06
N ASN A 74 15.46 3.93 -3.00
CA ASN A 74 16.30 2.75 -3.10
C ASN A 74 15.68 1.54 -2.40
N SER A 75 16.09 0.36 -2.82
CA SER A 75 15.81 -0.90 -2.15
C SER A 75 17.09 -1.71 -1.88
N GLY A 76 17.03 -2.64 -0.90
CA GLY A 76 18.16 -3.41 -0.41
C GLY A 76 18.77 -2.89 0.90
N CYS A 77 18.58 -1.60 1.21
CA CYS A 77 18.97 -0.98 2.48
C CYS A 77 17.86 -0.03 2.95
N ALA A 78 17.34 -0.23 4.16
CA ALA A 78 16.23 0.55 4.71
C ALA A 78 16.66 1.92 5.25
N ASN A 79 17.93 2.11 5.53
CA ASN A 79 18.45 3.28 6.25
C ASN A 79 17.66 3.56 7.54
N ALA A 80 17.35 2.51 8.27
CA ALA A 80 16.68 2.54 9.56
C ALA A 80 17.63 2.13 10.67
N CYS A 81 17.47 2.71 11.86
CA CYS A 81 18.36 2.50 13.02
C CYS A 81 19.83 2.86 12.73
N THR A 82 20.09 3.86 11.90
CA THR A 82 21.42 4.31 11.43
C THR A 82 21.85 5.64 12.05
N GLY A 83 21.07 6.19 12.97
CA GLY A 83 21.39 7.40 13.74
C GLY A 83 21.60 8.65 12.87
N GLU A 84 22.52 9.53 13.29
CA GLU A 84 22.81 10.78 12.58
C GLU A 84 23.40 10.56 11.19
N GLN A 85 24.18 9.47 11.01
CA GLN A 85 24.75 9.18 9.69
C GLN A 85 23.63 8.85 8.69
N GLY A 86 22.65 8.05 9.08
CA GLY A 86 21.52 7.73 8.20
C GLY A 86 20.70 8.96 7.79
N LEU A 87 20.57 9.95 8.69
CA LEU A 87 19.92 11.21 8.35
C LEU A 87 20.73 12.01 7.31
N LYS A 88 22.06 12.09 7.50
CA LYS A 88 22.96 12.74 6.52
C LYS A 88 22.91 12.04 5.17
N ASP A 89 22.88 10.71 5.16
CA ASP A 89 22.79 9.92 3.93
C ASP A 89 21.46 10.17 3.19
N ALA A 90 20.33 10.23 3.91
CA ALA A 90 19.04 10.55 3.33
C ALA A 90 18.97 12.00 2.79
N GLU A 91 19.55 12.97 3.51
CA GLU A 91 19.65 14.37 3.06
C GLU A 91 20.58 14.50 1.85
N ALA A 92 21.67 13.74 1.78
CA ALA A 92 22.57 13.70 0.61
C ALA A 92 21.89 13.09 -0.61
N MET A 93 21.11 12.02 -0.44
CA MET A 93 20.28 11.42 -1.49
C MET A 93 19.28 12.44 -2.05
N GLN A 94 18.63 13.21 -1.19
CA GLN A 94 17.71 14.29 -1.56
C GLN A 94 18.42 15.38 -2.37
N ALA A 95 19.53 15.91 -1.84
CA ALA A 95 20.27 17.02 -2.42
C ALA A 95 20.83 16.68 -3.80
N GLN A 96 21.43 15.50 -3.95
CA GLN A 96 21.95 15.05 -5.23
C GLN A 96 20.85 14.92 -6.29
N THR A 97 19.70 14.35 -5.92
CA THR A 97 18.57 14.20 -6.85
C THR A 97 18.05 15.56 -7.26
N ALA A 98 17.91 16.49 -6.31
CA ALA A 98 17.45 17.86 -6.59
C ALA A 98 18.43 18.61 -7.52
N GLU A 99 19.73 18.51 -7.29
CA GLU A 99 20.77 19.12 -8.12
C GLU A 99 20.69 18.60 -9.56
N LEU A 100 20.63 17.27 -9.75
CA LEU A 100 20.58 16.66 -11.07
C LEU A 100 19.30 17.01 -11.85
N LEU A 101 18.17 17.18 -11.16
CA LEU A 101 16.89 17.57 -11.76
C LEU A 101 16.71 19.08 -11.91
N GLY A 102 17.59 19.90 -11.28
CA GLY A 102 17.45 21.35 -11.27
C GLY A 102 16.26 21.87 -10.47
N VAL A 103 15.90 21.16 -9.38
CA VAL A 103 14.78 21.54 -8.51
C VAL A 103 15.28 21.84 -7.09
N GLU A 104 14.42 22.41 -6.25
CA GLU A 104 14.73 22.66 -4.84
C GLU A 104 14.82 21.33 -4.05
N ASN A 105 15.71 21.27 -3.06
CA ASN A 105 15.87 20.08 -2.20
C ASN A 105 14.55 19.65 -1.55
N ASP A 106 13.76 20.60 -1.06
CA ASP A 106 12.47 20.34 -0.43
C ASP A 106 11.32 20.03 -1.40
N ALA A 107 11.62 19.89 -2.68
CA ALA A 107 10.72 19.36 -3.71
C ALA A 107 10.96 17.87 -4.01
N VAL A 108 11.89 17.20 -3.32
CA VAL A 108 12.26 15.80 -3.57
C VAL A 108 11.95 14.93 -2.35
N TYR A 109 11.07 13.97 -2.50
CA TYR A 109 10.84 12.89 -1.53
C TYR A 109 11.95 11.85 -1.58
N VAL A 110 12.31 11.34 -0.42
CA VAL A 110 13.31 10.28 -0.25
C VAL A 110 12.67 9.06 0.38
N CYS A 111 12.83 7.89 -0.24
CA CYS A 111 12.34 6.62 0.27
C CYS A 111 13.43 5.55 0.23
N SER A 112 13.40 4.63 1.16
CA SER A 112 14.29 3.47 1.22
C SER A 112 13.53 2.25 1.72
N THR A 113 13.96 1.05 1.34
CA THR A 113 13.42 -0.21 1.85
C THR A 113 14.50 -1.30 1.80
N GLY A 114 14.39 -2.31 2.65
CA GLY A 114 15.33 -3.44 2.72
C GLY A 114 15.85 -3.69 4.13
N VAL A 115 17.11 -4.06 4.26
CA VAL A 115 17.71 -4.47 5.54
C VAL A 115 17.84 -3.28 6.50
N ILE A 116 17.43 -3.50 7.75
CA ILE A 116 17.53 -2.54 8.86
C ILE A 116 18.90 -2.62 9.52
N GLY A 117 19.43 -1.50 10.03
CA GLY A 117 20.67 -1.44 10.80
C GLY A 117 21.96 -1.38 9.95
N HIS A 118 21.82 -1.31 8.63
CA HIS A 118 22.95 -1.16 7.74
C HIS A 118 23.08 0.29 7.25
N PHE A 119 24.31 0.78 7.15
CA PHE A 119 24.59 2.07 6.54
C PHE A 119 24.39 2.02 5.03
N MET A 120 23.93 3.12 4.47
CA MET A 120 23.70 3.25 3.05
C MET A 120 25.02 3.18 2.25
N PRO A 121 25.13 2.36 1.20
CA PRO A 121 26.30 2.34 0.33
C PRO A 121 26.27 3.55 -0.63
N MET A 122 26.66 4.72 -0.11
CA MET A 122 26.46 6.02 -0.76
C MET A 122 27.13 6.13 -2.13
N ASP A 123 28.30 5.52 -2.35
CA ASP A 123 28.97 5.54 -3.68
C ASP A 123 28.10 4.86 -4.75
N LYS A 124 27.49 3.72 -4.42
CA LYS A 124 26.59 3.00 -5.31
C LYS A 124 25.30 3.77 -5.53
N LEU A 125 24.76 4.30 -4.44
CA LEU A 125 23.51 5.08 -4.48
C LEU A 125 23.68 6.34 -5.33
N ALA A 126 24.75 7.09 -5.12
CA ALA A 126 25.04 8.31 -5.88
C ALA A 126 25.16 8.04 -7.38
N LYS A 127 25.86 6.97 -7.76
CA LYS A 127 25.92 6.53 -9.15
C LYS A 127 24.55 6.12 -9.68
N GLY A 128 23.78 5.34 -8.92
CA GLY A 128 22.47 4.88 -9.31
C GLY A 128 21.45 6.04 -9.49
N ILE A 129 21.53 7.08 -8.67
CA ILE A 129 20.68 8.28 -8.84
C ILE A 129 21.02 8.99 -10.16
N ALA A 130 22.33 9.19 -10.45
CA ALA A 130 22.74 9.81 -11.69
C ALA A 130 22.32 8.98 -12.91
N ASP A 131 22.56 7.66 -12.90
CA ASP A 131 22.15 6.75 -13.97
C ASP A 131 20.61 6.76 -14.16
N ALA A 132 19.83 6.86 -13.08
CA ALA A 132 18.36 6.91 -13.16
C ALA A 132 17.86 8.24 -13.75
N VAL A 133 18.44 9.37 -13.34
CA VAL A 133 18.07 10.68 -13.89
C VAL A 133 18.41 10.76 -15.38
N ASP A 134 19.56 10.24 -15.80
CA ASP A 134 19.97 10.22 -17.22
C ASP A 134 19.07 9.30 -18.07
N ALA A 135 18.53 8.23 -17.48
CA ALA A 135 17.74 7.23 -18.20
C ALA A 135 16.22 7.44 -18.13
N MET A 136 15.73 8.42 -17.36
CA MET A 136 14.29 8.57 -17.17
C MET A 136 13.56 9.05 -18.42
N ASP A 137 12.42 8.41 -18.67
CA ASP A 137 11.50 8.76 -19.75
C ASP A 137 10.04 8.42 -19.37
N GLU A 138 9.11 8.64 -20.30
CA GLU A 138 7.69 8.34 -20.12
C GLU A 138 7.38 6.84 -20.03
N THR A 139 8.30 5.97 -20.46
CA THR A 139 8.13 4.49 -20.46
C THR A 139 8.77 3.82 -19.25
N GLY A 140 9.54 4.55 -18.46
CA GLY A 140 10.34 4.01 -17.35
C GLY A 140 9.57 3.58 -16.10
N GLY A 141 8.24 3.66 -16.10
CA GLY A 141 7.42 3.32 -14.93
C GLY A 141 7.54 1.87 -14.49
N GLU A 142 7.68 0.91 -15.41
CA GLU A 142 7.90 -0.50 -15.08
C GLU A 142 9.24 -0.70 -14.37
N SER A 143 10.31 -0.09 -14.85
CA SER A 143 11.63 -0.18 -14.21
C SER A 143 11.64 0.45 -12.82
N CYS A 144 10.84 1.52 -12.58
CA CYS A 144 10.62 2.07 -11.25
C CYS A 144 9.97 1.04 -10.32
N ALA A 145 8.94 0.33 -10.79
CA ALA A 145 8.27 -0.71 -10.01
C ALA A 145 9.19 -1.89 -9.69
N MET A 146 10.06 -2.29 -10.62
CA MET A 146 11.10 -3.30 -10.38
C MET A 146 12.11 -2.86 -9.31
N ALA A 147 12.48 -1.59 -9.31
CA ALA A 147 13.51 -1.06 -8.42
C ALA A 147 13.07 -1.00 -6.95
N ILE A 148 11.79 -0.92 -6.68
CA ILE A 148 11.28 -0.84 -5.30
C ILE A 148 11.02 -2.21 -4.64
N GLN A 149 10.95 -3.31 -5.41
CA GLN A 149 10.68 -4.65 -4.88
C GLN A 149 11.77 -5.12 -3.89
N THR A 150 11.36 -5.95 -2.92
CA THR A 150 12.29 -6.65 -2.01
C THR A 150 12.03 -8.16 -2.05
N THR A 151 11.09 -8.65 -1.26
CA THR A 151 10.63 -10.05 -1.22
C THR A 151 9.41 -10.29 -2.12
N ASP A 152 8.96 -9.25 -2.81
CA ASP A 152 7.83 -9.30 -3.74
C ASP A 152 8.04 -10.34 -4.84
N THR A 153 7.01 -11.12 -5.16
CA THR A 153 7.06 -12.16 -6.20
C THR A 153 6.60 -11.66 -7.57
N PHE A 154 5.85 -10.55 -7.60
CA PHE A 154 5.42 -9.87 -8.83
C PHE A 154 5.38 -8.35 -8.65
N ILE A 155 5.40 -7.64 -9.79
CA ILE A 155 5.32 -6.18 -9.83
C ILE A 155 3.87 -5.74 -9.59
N LYS A 156 3.68 -4.74 -8.71
CA LYS A 156 2.35 -4.22 -8.37
C LYS A 156 2.17 -2.85 -9.00
N HIS A 157 1.21 -2.75 -9.91
CA HIS A 157 0.85 -1.50 -10.57
C HIS A 157 -0.66 -1.44 -10.83
N ALA A 158 -1.20 -0.22 -10.90
CA ALA A 158 -2.59 0.03 -11.27
C ALA A 158 -2.71 1.39 -11.95
N ALA A 159 -3.60 1.51 -12.92
CA ALA A 159 -3.87 2.76 -13.59
C ALA A 159 -5.36 2.88 -13.99
N TYR A 160 -5.86 4.11 -13.93
CA TYR A 160 -7.23 4.45 -14.28
C TYR A 160 -7.30 5.72 -15.12
N GLU A 161 -8.26 5.73 -16.03
CA GLU A 161 -8.68 6.89 -16.82
C GLU A 161 -10.11 7.27 -16.44
N PHE A 162 -10.36 8.56 -16.25
CA PHE A 162 -11.66 9.09 -15.85
C PHE A 162 -11.83 10.53 -16.33
N GLU A 163 -13.03 11.08 -16.20
CA GLU A 163 -13.37 12.42 -16.67
C GLU A 163 -13.57 13.38 -15.51
N LEU A 164 -12.99 14.59 -15.61
CA LEU A 164 -13.21 15.73 -14.73
C LEU A 164 -13.57 16.96 -15.57
N GLY A 165 -14.78 17.48 -15.43
CA GLY A 165 -15.21 18.66 -16.18
C GLY A 165 -15.09 18.53 -17.71
N GLY A 166 -15.22 17.31 -18.25
CA GLY A 166 -15.03 17.01 -19.68
C GLY A 166 -13.58 16.89 -20.14
N LYS A 167 -12.63 16.84 -19.21
CA LYS A 167 -11.21 16.54 -19.47
C LYS A 167 -10.91 15.10 -19.08
N THR A 168 -10.21 14.38 -19.96
CA THR A 168 -9.71 13.03 -19.66
C THR A 168 -8.51 13.13 -18.74
N VAL A 169 -8.58 12.48 -17.60
CA VAL A 169 -7.58 12.50 -16.53
C VAL A 169 -7.11 11.08 -16.27
N LYS A 170 -5.85 10.93 -15.93
CA LYS A 170 -5.25 9.64 -15.56
C LYS A 170 -4.72 9.67 -14.14
N ILE A 171 -4.81 8.53 -13.48
CA ILE A 171 -4.11 8.24 -12.24
C ILE A 171 -3.45 6.88 -12.38
N ALA A 172 -2.22 6.77 -11.91
CA ALA A 172 -1.50 5.50 -11.92
C ALA A 172 -0.62 5.39 -10.67
N GLY A 173 -0.29 4.16 -10.31
CA GLY A 173 0.57 3.94 -9.16
C GLY A 173 1.33 2.63 -9.24
N ILE A 174 2.39 2.57 -8.45
CA ILE A 174 3.20 1.38 -8.18
C ILE A 174 3.29 1.17 -6.68
N ALA A 175 3.38 -0.08 -6.26
CA ALA A 175 3.56 -0.43 -4.86
C ALA A 175 4.53 -1.61 -4.69
N LYS A 176 5.11 -1.71 -3.50
CA LYS A 176 5.85 -2.88 -3.04
C LYS A 176 5.43 -3.26 -1.62
N GLY A 177 5.55 -4.52 -1.32
CA GLY A 177 5.33 -5.10 0.00
C GLY A 177 4.83 -6.54 -0.10
N ALA A 178 5.41 -7.41 0.73
CA ALA A 178 5.05 -8.83 0.84
C ALA A 178 5.17 -9.34 2.31
N GLY A 179 6.11 -8.83 3.10
CA GLY A 179 6.27 -9.09 4.52
C GLY A 179 6.38 -7.83 5.35
N MET A 180 6.27 -7.95 6.69
CA MET A 180 6.18 -6.86 7.65
C MET A 180 5.00 -5.92 7.29
N ILE A 181 3.79 -6.51 7.04
CA ILE A 181 2.61 -5.79 6.57
C ILE A 181 1.51 -5.80 7.62
N HIS A 182 1.44 -4.74 8.41
CA HIS A 182 0.29 -4.35 9.22
C HIS A 182 0.22 -2.83 9.31
N PRO A 183 -0.41 -2.18 8.34
CA PRO A 183 -0.42 -0.74 8.31
C PRO A 183 -1.29 -0.14 9.42
N ASN A 184 -0.63 0.59 10.31
CA ASN A 184 -1.24 1.70 11.02
C ASN A 184 -0.64 2.98 10.41
N MET A 185 -1.02 3.27 9.15
CA MET A 185 -0.32 4.10 8.19
C MET A 185 0.98 3.43 7.71
N ALA A 186 0.81 2.27 7.07
CA ALA A 186 1.66 1.64 6.10
C ALA A 186 2.64 0.55 6.56
N THR A 187 2.82 -0.50 5.76
CA THR A 187 4.05 -1.30 5.63
C THR A 187 4.29 -1.54 4.16
N MET A 188 4.57 -0.47 3.41
CA MET A 188 4.78 -0.53 1.97
C MET A 188 5.42 0.76 1.48
N LEU A 189 5.97 0.73 0.29
CA LEU A 189 6.19 1.94 -0.49
C LEU A 189 5.15 1.98 -1.60
N THR A 190 4.43 3.08 -1.68
CA THR A 190 3.45 3.31 -2.75
C THR A 190 3.62 4.72 -3.28
N PHE A 191 3.74 4.81 -4.59
CA PHE A 191 3.84 6.06 -5.32
C PHE A 191 2.71 6.13 -6.33
N LEU A 192 1.89 7.18 -6.24
CA LEU A 192 0.82 7.46 -7.18
C LEU A 192 1.08 8.81 -7.85
N THR A 193 0.75 8.88 -9.11
CA THR A 193 0.82 10.09 -9.93
C THR A 193 -0.50 10.33 -10.62
N THR A 194 -0.86 11.58 -10.81
CA THR A 194 -2.04 11.97 -11.60
C THR A 194 -1.80 13.31 -12.28
N ASP A 195 -2.33 13.48 -13.47
CA ASP A 195 -2.35 14.75 -14.18
C ASP A 195 -3.54 15.64 -13.80
N ALA A 196 -4.36 15.23 -12.81
CA ALA A 196 -5.44 16.04 -12.25
C ALA A 196 -4.94 17.35 -11.62
N ALA A 197 -5.68 18.44 -11.80
CA ALA A 197 -5.49 19.69 -11.07
C ALA A 197 -6.29 19.64 -9.75
N VAL A 198 -5.60 19.54 -8.61
CA VAL A 198 -6.18 19.46 -7.27
C VAL A 198 -5.42 20.38 -6.33
N ALA A 199 -6.14 21.16 -5.52
CA ALA A 199 -5.51 22.02 -4.52
C ALA A 199 -4.76 21.16 -3.46
N PRO A 200 -3.56 21.59 -3.01
CA PRO A 200 -2.72 20.79 -2.11
C PRO A 200 -3.43 20.30 -0.84
N ASP A 201 -4.21 21.16 -0.19
CA ASP A 201 -4.89 20.79 1.06
C ASP A 201 -6.03 19.79 0.82
N VAL A 202 -6.70 19.85 -0.33
CA VAL A 202 -7.71 18.87 -0.76
C VAL A 202 -7.02 17.53 -1.04
N LEU A 203 -5.91 17.55 -1.77
CA LEU A 203 -5.13 16.35 -2.06
C LEU A 203 -4.64 15.66 -0.79
N LYS A 204 -4.11 16.40 0.18
CA LYS A 204 -3.64 15.85 1.47
C LYS A 204 -4.76 15.12 2.21
N ARG A 205 -5.97 15.70 2.27
CA ARG A 205 -7.12 15.05 2.90
C ARG A 205 -7.58 13.81 2.12
N ALA A 206 -7.66 13.91 0.79
CA ALA A 206 -8.03 12.79 -0.08
C ALA A 206 -7.05 11.62 0.05
N VAL A 207 -5.74 11.87 0.07
CA VAL A 207 -4.69 10.85 0.25
C VAL A 207 -4.81 10.15 1.60
N LYS A 208 -5.03 10.92 2.67
CA LYS A 208 -5.26 10.33 4.00
C LYS A 208 -6.50 9.44 4.02
N ALA A 209 -7.62 9.93 3.49
CA ALA A 209 -8.88 9.16 3.43
C ALA A 209 -8.76 7.91 2.55
N ALA A 210 -8.04 7.99 1.42
CA ALA A 210 -7.78 6.84 0.56
C ALA A 210 -6.88 5.80 1.26
N ALA A 211 -5.82 6.23 1.95
CA ALA A 211 -4.96 5.33 2.73
C ALA A 211 -5.74 4.59 3.83
N ASP A 212 -6.64 5.28 4.52
CA ASP A 212 -7.47 4.69 5.59
C ASP A 212 -8.43 3.60 5.07
N LYS A 213 -8.85 3.70 3.79
CA LYS A 213 -9.79 2.78 3.12
C LYS A 213 -9.10 1.81 2.14
N SER A 214 -7.77 1.78 2.10
CA SER A 214 -6.98 0.90 1.22
C SER A 214 -5.85 0.22 2.00
N PHE A 215 -4.68 0.82 2.05
CA PHE A 215 -3.49 0.22 2.67
C PHE A 215 -3.67 -0.05 4.17
N ASN A 216 -4.37 0.81 4.90
CA ASN A 216 -4.71 0.58 6.32
C ASN A 216 -5.78 -0.52 6.54
N MET A 217 -6.16 -1.21 5.46
CA MET A 217 -7.08 -2.36 5.46
C MET A 217 -6.37 -3.64 5.01
N VAL A 218 -5.03 -3.68 5.01
CA VAL A 218 -4.24 -4.87 4.64
C VAL A 218 -3.51 -5.42 5.86
N VAL A 219 -3.40 -6.75 5.97
CA VAL A 219 -2.57 -7.44 6.97
C VAL A 219 -1.91 -8.66 6.33
N VAL A 220 -0.58 -8.79 6.44
CA VAL A 220 0.12 -10.04 6.14
C VAL A 220 0.49 -10.76 7.44
N ASP A 221 1.28 -10.16 8.29
CA ASP A 221 1.87 -10.79 9.49
C ASP A 221 1.57 -10.06 10.82
N GLY A 222 1.12 -8.83 10.76
CA GLY A 222 0.81 -8.04 11.94
C GLY A 222 1.94 -7.13 12.42
N ASP A 223 3.07 -7.08 11.70
CA ASP A 223 4.22 -6.24 12.01
C ASP A 223 4.20 -4.93 11.21
N THR A 224 4.54 -3.81 11.87
CA THR A 224 4.58 -2.47 11.24
C THR A 224 6.01 -2.05 10.94
N SER A 225 6.30 -1.73 9.68
CA SER A 225 7.63 -1.33 9.22
C SER A 225 8.07 0.06 9.69
N THR A 226 9.36 0.30 9.55
CA THR A 226 10.02 1.58 9.86
C THR A 226 9.99 2.59 8.70
N ASN A 227 9.65 2.17 7.48
CA ASN A 227 9.90 2.94 6.25
C ASN A 227 8.66 3.34 5.46
N ASP A 228 7.49 2.91 5.87
CA ASP A 228 6.27 3.00 5.10
C ASP A 228 5.94 4.41 4.62
N SER A 229 5.60 4.52 3.34
CA SER A 229 5.28 5.78 2.70
C SER A 229 4.29 5.58 1.55
N MET A 230 3.18 6.30 1.57
CA MET A 230 2.32 6.53 0.42
C MET A 230 2.48 7.97 0.00
N ILE A 231 2.90 8.22 -1.24
CA ILE A 231 3.13 9.56 -1.79
C ILE A 231 2.31 9.70 -3.06
N VAL A 232 1.58 10.81 -3.18
CA VAL A 232 0.78 11.16 -4.36
C VAL A 232 1.24 12.51 -4.90
N LEU A 233 1.50 12.57 -6.21
CA LEU A 233 1.82 13.79 -6.94
C LEU A 233 0.71 14.07 -7.97
N ALA A 234 0.15 15.28 -7.96
CA ALA A 234 -0.88 15.76 -8.88
C ALA A 234 -0.40 17.03 -9.59
N ASN A 235 -0.03 16.92 -10.87
CA ASN A 235 0.66 18.00 -11.58
C ASN A 235 -0.24 18.94 -12.40
N GLY A 236 -1.52 18.61 -12.55
CA GLY A 236 -2.52 19.48 -13.18
C GLY A 236 -2.46 19.56 -14.72
N LEU A 237 -1.65 18.74 -15.38
CA LEU A 237 -1.46 18.81 -16.83
C LEU A 237 -2.66 18.30 -17.64
N ALA A 238 -3.67 17.69 -17.02
CA ALA A 238 -4.95 17.38 -17.66
C ALA A 238 -5.81 18.63 -17.90
N GLU A 239 -5.45 19.77 -17.28
CA GLU A 239 -6.11 21.07 -17.44
C GLU A 239 -7.62 21.05 -17.10
N ASN A 240 -8.04 20.18 -16.15
CA ASN A 240 -9.36 20.27 -15.56
C ASN A 240 -9.45 21.49 -14.65
N GLU A 241 -10.68 21.95 -14.33
CA GLU A 241 -10.88 22.95 -13.31
C GLU A 241 -10.29 22.44 -11.97
N ILE A 242 -9.53 23.30 -11.29
CA ILE A 242 -8.85 22.92 -10.05
C ILE A 242 -9.86 22.53 -8.96
N ILE A 243 -9.75 21.36 -8.41
CA ILE A 243 -10.57 20.87 -7.31
C ILE A 243 -10.11 21.55 -6.01
N VAL A 244 -10.85 22.56 -5.55
CA VAL A 244 -10.48 23.42 -4.42
C VAL A 244 -11.13 23.02 -3.09
N SER A 245 -12.13 22.14 -3.11
CA SER A 245 -12.82 21.64 -1.91
C SER A 245 -13.45 20.27 -2.15
N GLU A 246 -13.91 19.61 -1.08
CA GLU A 246 -14.62 18.32 -1.16
C GLU A 246 -16.05 18.46 -1.72
N GLU A 247 -16.60 19.67 -1.73
CA GLU A 247 -17.88 20.00 -2.34
C GLU A 247 -17.78 20.30 -3.83
N HIS A 248 -16.56 20.36 -4.40
CA HIS A 248 -16.37 20.56 -5.84
C HIS A 248 -17.06 19.43 -6.63
N PRO A 249 -17.80 19.72 -7.72
CA PRO A 249 -18.55 18.70 -8.48
C PRO A 249 -17.70 17.50 -8.91
N ASP A 250 -16.43 17.71 -9.24
CA ASP A 250 -15.51 16.68 -9.70
C ASP A 250 -14.76 15.95 -8.57
N TYR A 251 -14.90 16.39 -7.30
CA TYR A 251 -14.16 15.79 -6.18
C TYR A 251 -14.44 14.30 -6.01
N LEU A 252 -15.71 13.91 -6.07
CA LEU A 252 -16.11 12.52 -5.89
C LEU A 252 -15.48 11.61 -6.95
N ALA A 253 -15.51 12.02 -8.22
CA ALA A 253 -14.93 11.25 -9.33
C ALA A 253 -13.40 11.12 -9.18
N PHE A 254 -12.73 12.20 -8.77
CA PHE A 254 -11.30 12.17 -8.44
C PHE A 254 -10.99 11.22 -7.27
N PHE A 255 -11.74 11.35 -6.17
CA PHE A 255 -11.52 10.54 -4.97
C PHE A 255 -11.77 9.05 -5.23
N GLU A 256 -12.82 8.71 -5.98
CA GLU A 256 -13.10 7.32 -6.37
C GLU A 256 -11.98 6.71 -7.22
N ALA A 257 -11.40 7.49 -8.14
CA ALA A 257 -10.27 7.03 -8.94
C ALA A 257 -8.99 6.82 -8.11
N LEU A 258 -8.69 7.75 -7.20
CA LEU A 258 -7.59 7.64 -6.25
C LEU A 258 -7.77 6.40 -5.35
N LEU A 259 -8.97 6.23 -4.80
CA LEU A 259 -9.29 5.11 -3.92
C LEU A 259 -9.21 3.77 -4.65
N ALA A 260 -9.78 3.67 -5.86
CA ALA A 260 -9.73 2.44 -6.66
C ALA A 260 -8.29 2.03 -6.99
N CYS A 261 -7.45 2.98 -7.41
CA CYS A 261 -6.03 2.73 -7.67
C CYS A 261 -5.31 2.26 -6.40
N ALA A 262 -5.54 2.92 -5.27
CA ALA A 262 -4.95 2.55 -3.99
C ALA A 262 -5.44 1.18 -3.48
N GLN A 263 -6.72 0.84 -3.67
CA GLN A 263 -7.28 -0.46 -3.27
C GLN A 263 -6.76 -1.61 -4.13
N ASP A 264 -6.61 -1.42 -5.44
CA ASP A 264 -6.01 -2.42 -6.31
C ASP A 264 -4.58 -2.76 -5.88
N LEU A 265 -3.77 -1.74 -5.60
CA LEU A 265 -2.40 -1.93 -5.12
C LEU A 265 -2.38 -2.60 -3.73
N ALA A 266 -3.26 -2.20 -2.83
CA ALA A 266 -3.40 -2.78 -1.49
C ALA A 266 -3.79 -4.27 -1.54
N LYS A 267 -4.72 -4.65 -2.40
CA LYS A 267 -5.11 -6.06 -2.64
C LYS A 267 -3.96 -6.87 -3.22
N MET A 268 -3.15 -6.29 -4.12
CA MET A 268 -1.96 -6.95 -4.67
C MET A 268 -0.92 -7.23 -3.58
N ILE A 269 -0.75 -6.32 -2.60
CA ILE A 269 0.14 -6.53 -1.45
C ILE A 269 -0.34 -7.72 -0.60
N ALA A 270 -1.64 -7.78 -0.28
CA ALA A 270 -2.18 -8.91 0.48
C ALA A 270 -2.06 -10.24 -0.28
N ARG A 271 -2.22 -10.21 -1.61
CA ARG A 271 -2.09 -11.39 -2.50
C ARG A 271 -0.68 -11.93 -2.56
N ASP A 272 0.30 -11.04 -2.48
CA ASP A 272 1.74 -11.33 -2.54
C ASP A 272 2.36 -11.49 -1.15
N GLY A 273 1.56 -11.71 -0.12
CA GLY A 273 2.08 -11.98 1.21
C GLY A 273 3.13 -13.10 1.18
N GLU A 274 4.24 -12.94 1.91
CA GLU A 274 5.35 -13.90 1.92
C GLU A 274 4.86 -15.33 2.18
N GLY A 275 5.07 -16.21 1.21
CA GLY A 275 4.63 -17.60 1.24
C GLY A 275 3.11 -17.81 1.17
N ALA A 276 2.33 -16.80 0.83
CA ALA A 276 0.87 -16.90 0.73
C ALA A 276 0.44 -17.86 -0.38
N THR A 277 -0.58 -18.66 -0.10
CA THR A 277 -1.26 -19.53 -1.06
C THR A 277 -2.71 -19.14 -1.30
N LYS A 278 -3.25 -18.26 -0.42
CA LYS A 278 -4.62 -17.75 -0.45
C LYS A 278 -4.64 -16.25 -0.23
N PHE A 279 -5.48 -15.56 -1.01
CA PHE A 279 -5.92 -14.20 -0.74
C PHE A 279 -7.26 -14.26 -0.02
N LEU A 280 -7.38 -13.55 1.10
CA LEU A 280 -8.57 -13.56 1.94
C LEU A 280 -9.16 -12.16 2.04
N GLU A 281 -10.43 -12.03 1.69
CA GLU A 281 -11.22 -10.82 1.91
C GLU A 281 -12.14 -11.03 3.11
N VAL A 282 -11.94 -10.22 4.17
CA VAL A 282 -12.67 -10.29 5.43
C VAL A 282 -13.61 -9.10 5.52
N ASN A 283 -14.90 -9.30 5.27
CA ASN A 283 -15.94 -8.30 5.46
C ASN A 283 -16.61 -8.50 6.83
N VAL A 284 -16.60 -7.46 7.65
CA VAL A 284 -17.36 -7.39 8.90
C VAL A 284 -18.47 -6.37 8.71
N ALA A 285 -19.71 -6.81 8.82
CA ALA A 285 -20.92 -6.01 8.73
C ALA A 285 -21.67 -5.98 10.08
N GLY A 286 -22.73 -5.18 10.16
CA GLY A 286 -23.59 -5.14 11.35
C GLY A 286 -22.90 -4.58 12.60
N ALA A 287 -21.84 -3.79 12.47
CA ALA A 287 -21.16 -3.14 13.58
C ALA A 287 -21.84 -1.82 13.96
N ALA A 288 -21.67 -1.39 15.20
CA ALA A 288 -22.22 -0.12 15.70
C ALA A 288 -21.53 1.10 15.05
N THR A 289 -20.22 0.98 14.74
CA THR A 289 -19.42 2.02 14.07
C THR A 289 -18.46 1.37 13.06
N TRP A 290 -18.05 2.15 12.04
CA TRP A 290 -17.01 1.72 11.09
C TRP A 290 -15.70 1.32 11.80
N ALA A 291 -15.34 2.04 12.87
CA ALA A 291 -14.13 1.74 13.64
C ALA A 291 -14.21 0.36 14.31
N GLU A 292 -15.38 -0.01 14.83
CA GLU A 292 -15.59 -1.34 15.42
C GLU A 292 -15.61 -2.44 14.35
N ALA A 293 -16.26 -2.18 13.18
CA ALA A 293 -16.19 -3.09 12.04
C ALA A 293 -14.75 -3.37 11.62
N LYS A 294 -13.94 -2.31 11.47
CA LYS A 294 -12.50 -2.42 11.18
C LYS A 294 -11.76 -3.20 12.26
N THR A 295 -12.03 -2.92 13.54
CA THR A 295 -11.36 -3.59 14.67
C THR A 295 -11.62 -5.09 14.65
N ALA A 296 -12.86 -5.51 14.43
CA ALA A 296 -13.23 -6.94 14.33
C ALA A 296 -12.60 -7.59 13.08
N ALA A 297 -12.67 -6.92 11.91
CA ALA A 297 -12.05 -7.42 10.69
C ALA A 297 -10.54 -7.60 10.84
N MET A 298 -9.85 -6.64 11.47
CA MET A 298 -8.42 -6.72 11.77
C MET A 298 -8.09 -7.85 12.74
N ALA A 299 -8.91 -8.10 13.77
CA ALA A 299 -8.71 -9.21 14.71
C ALA A 299 -8.79 -10.56 13.99
N ILE A 300 -9.74 -10.73 13.08
CA ILE A 300 -9.88 -11.93 12.24
C ILE A 300 -8.66 -12.06 11.32
N ALA A 301 -8.32 -11.01 10.60
CA ALA A 301 -7.25 -10.99 9.59
C ALA A 301 -5.85 -11.25 10.19
N LYS A 302 -5.63 -10.84 11.45
CA LYS A 302 -4.38 -11.07 12.18
C LYS A 302 -4.29 -12.42 12.89
N SER A 303 -5.41 -13.14 13.03
CA SER A 303 -5.44 -14.40 13.79
C SER A 303 -4.60 -15.49 13.12
N PRO A 304 -3.50 -15.96 13.72
CA PRO A 304 -2.72 -17.08 13.17
C PRO A 304 -3.56 -18.34 13.00
N LEU A 305 -4.53 -18.58 13.91
CA LEU A 305 -5.43 -19.73 13.83
C LEU A 305 -6.38 -19.64 12.64
N VAL A 306 -6.87 -18.45 12.29
CA VAL A 306 -7.68 -18.25 11.09
C VAL A 306 -6.81 -18.44 9.84
N LYS A 307 -5.65 -17.77 9.77
CA LYS A 307 -4.74 -17.83 8.61
C LYS A 307 -4.26 -19.27 8.34
N THR A 308 -3.89 -20.03 9.35
CA THR A 308 -3.48 -21.43 9.21
C THR A 308 -4.64 -22.37 8.86
N ALA A 309 -5.89 -22.08 9.26
CA ALA A 309 -7.04 -22.85 8.82
C ALA A 309 -7.25 -22.75 7.31
N PHE A 310 -7.16 -21.54 6.73
CA PHE A 310 -7.27 -21.35 5.29
C PHE A 310 -6.12 -22.00 4.51
N PHE A 311 -4.90 -21.97 5.04
CA PHE A 311 -3.79 -22.75 4.48
C PHE A 311 -4.07 -24.24 4.45
N GLY A 312 -4.60 -24.78 5.57
CA GLY A 312 -4.98 -26.19 5.70
C GLY A 312 -6.28 -26.55 4.98
N LYS A 313 -6.92 -25.60 4.27
CA LYS A 313 -8.21 -25.76 3.58
C LYS A 313 -9.33 -26.22 4.52
N ASP A 314 -9.22 -25.83 5.80
CA ASP A 314 -10.22 -26.08 6.84
C ASP A 314 -11.15 -24.85 6.95
N PRO A 315 -12.44 -24.96 6.61
CA PRO A 315 -13.40 -23.86 6.75
C PRO A 315 -13.80 -23.66 8.22
N ASN A 316 -12.81 -23.36 9.06
CA ASN A 316 -12.93 -23.30 10.51
C ASN A 316 -13.66 -22.02 10.96
N TRP A 317 -14.96 -22.00 10.78
CA TRP A 317 -15.82 -20.90 11.19
C TRP A 317 -15.69 -20.56 12.68
N GLY A 318 -15.43 -21.53 13.53
CA GLY A 318 -15.26 -21.34 14.98
C GLY A 318 -14.07 -20.43 15.31
N ARG A 319 -12.96 -20.54 14.58
CA ARG A 319 -11.79 -19.64 14.75
C ARG A 319 -12.12 -18.21 14.32
N ILE A 320 -12.94 -18.02 13.28
CA ILE A 320 -13.35 -16.71 12.80
C ILE A 320 -14.25 -16.02 13.82
N VAL A 321 -15.29 -16.72 14.31
CA VAL A 321 -16.20 -16.18 15.34
C VAL A 321 -15.45 -15.88 16.64
N CYS A 322 -14.52 -16.77 17.04
CA CYS A 322 -13.67 -16.55 18.22
C CYS A 322 -12.83 -15.26 18.04
N ALA A 323 -12.22 -15.05 16.86
CA ALA A 323 -11.42 -13.86 16.60
C ALA A 323 -12.26 -12.58 16.61
N ALA A 324 -13.47 -12.61 16.05
CA ALA A 324 -14.41 -11.50 16.18
C ALA A 324 -14.79 -11.24 17.65
N GLY A 325 -15.04 -12.30 18.42
CA GLY A 325 -15.46 -12.21 19.82
C GLY A 325 -14.44 -11.56 20.77
N TYR A 326 -13.15 -11.77 20.56
CA TYR A 326 -12.11 -11.12 21.39
C TYR A 326 -11.62 -9.77 20.82
N SER A 327 -12.17 -9.30 19.71
CA SER A 327 -11.73 -8.07 19.04
C SER A 327 -11.95 -6.80 19.87
N GLY A 328 -12.92 -6.82 20.79
CA GLY A 328 -13.37 -5.66 21.56
C GLY A 328 -14.49 -4.87 20.89
N ALA A 329 -14.90 -5.22 19.65
CA ALA A 329 -16.07 -4.63 19.02
C ALA A 329 -17.37 -5.10 19.68
N GLN A 330 -18.40 -4.27 19.69
CA GLN A 330 -19.73 -4.69 20.14
C GLN A 330 -20.31 -5.72 19.17
N MET A 331 -20.89 -6.79 19.75
CA MET A 331 -21.59 -7.81 18.99
C MET A 331 -22.73 -8.42 19.80
N GLU A 332 -23.76 -8.86 19.09
CA GLU A 332 -24.92 -9.56 19.66
C GLU A 332 -24.80 -11.05 19.32
N PRO A 333 -24.30 -11.90 20.25
CA PRO A 333 -23.99 -13.30 19.94
C PRO A 333 -25.10 -14.07 19.26
N ASP A 334 -26.37 -13.85 19.70
CA ASP A 334 -27.55 -14.52 19.17
C ASP A 334 -28.02 -13.97 17.80
N LYS A 335 -27.32 -12.95 17.24
CA LYS A 335 -27.59 -12.37 15.93
C LYS A 335 -26.42 -12.53 14.95
N VAL A 336 -25.32 -13.11 15.41
CA VAL A 336 -24.13 -13.29 14.57
C VAL A 336 -24.42 -14.22 13.40
N ASN A 337 -24.08 -13.78 12.20
CA ASN A 337 -24.13 -14.61 11.01
C ASN A 337 -22.75 -14.66 10.36
N LEU A 338 -22.33 -15.80 9.82
CA LEU A 338 -21.06 -15.97 9.14
C LEU A 338 -21.20 -16.76 7.85
N GLU A 339 -20.57 -16.27 6.81
CA GLU A 339 -20.48 -16.91 5.50
C GLU A 339 -19.02 -17.03 5.05
N ILE A 340 -18.66 -18.11 4.37
CA ILE A 340 -17.41 -18.30 3.64
C ILE A 340 -17.76 -18.63 2.20
N GLY A 341 -17.27 -17.83 1.23
CA GLY A 341 -17.57 -18.01 -0.19
C GLY A 341 -19.06 -18.02 -0.51
N GLY A 342 -19.89 -17.27 0.25
CA GLY A 342 -21.34 -17.22 0.10
C GLY A 342 -22.10 -18.38 0.76
N VAL A 343 -21.42 -19.34 1.37
CA VAL A 343 -22.07 -20.42 2.13
C VAL A 343 -22.22 -20.01 3.58
N ARG A 344 -23.44 -19.99 4.11
CA ARG A 344 -23.74 -19.63 5.49
C ARG A 344 -23.41 -20.80 6.44
N LEU A 345 -22.52 -20.56 7.38
CA LEU A 345 -22.01 -21.54 8.35
C LEU A 345 -22.52 -21.28 9.77
N VAL A 346 -22.79 -20.02 10.09
CA VAL A 346 -23.40 -19.60 11.36
C VAL A 346 -24.60 -18.73 11.05
N GLU A 347 -25.71 -19.01 11.70
CA GLU A 347 -26.94 -18.22 11.63
C GLU A 347 -27.49 -17.99 13.04
N ASN A 348 -27.74 -16.73 13.38
CA ASN A 348 -28.20 -16.34 14.71
C ASN A 348 -27.36 -16.98 15.85
N GLY A 349 -26.04 -16.91 15.70
CA GLY A 349 -25.08 -17.45 16.67
C GLY A 349 -24.93 -18.98 16.68
N MET A 350 -25.69 -19.70 15.89
CA MET A 350 -25.71 -21.15 15.87
C MET A 350 -25.10 -21.74 14.59
N ASN A 351 -24.43 -22.89 14.73
CA ASN A 351 -23.91 -23.67 13.63
C ASN A 351 -25.04 -24.18 12.72
N CYS A 352 -24.96 -23.87 11.43
CA CYS A 352 -25.92 -24.37 10.42
C CYS A 352 -25.74 -25.86 10.07
N ASN A 353 -24.74 -26.55 10.63
CA ASN A 353 -24.43 -27.95 10.36
C ASN A 353 -24.22 -28.27 8.86
N VAL A 354 -23.63 -27.32 8.13
CA VAL A 354 -23.31 -27.50 6.72
C VAL A 354 -22.24 -28.57 6.57
N PRO A 355 -22.43 -29.55 5.67
CA PRO A 355 -21.39 -30.57 5.40
C PRO A 355 -20.11 -29.90 4.88
N LEU A 356 -18.94 -30.21 5.47
CA LEU A 356 -17.66 -29.62 5.07
C LEU A 356 -17.30 -29.88 3.60
N GLU A 357 -17.76 -30.99 3.02
CA GLU A 357 -17.60 -31.31 1.60
C GLU A 357 -18.18 -30.22 0.66
N SER A 358 -19.24 -29.52 1.09
CA SER A 358 -19.83 -28.45 0.29
C SER A 358 -18.95 -27.19 0.18
N LEU A 359 -17.94 -27.04 1.05
CA LEU A 359 -16.99 -25.94 0.99
C LEU A 359 -15.67 -26.33 0.31
N LYS A 360 -15.48 -27.59 -0.07
CA LYS A 360 -14.21 -28.07 -0.63
C LYS A 360 -13.76 -27.24 -1.82
N ASP A 361 -14.62 -27.02 -2.79
CA ASP A 361 -14.28 -26.26 -4.01
C ASP A 361 -13.99 -24.78 -3.70
N ILE A 362 -14.64 -24.21 -2.69
CA ILE A 362 -14.38 -22.85 -2.19
C ILE A 362 -12.99 -22.79 -1.55
N MET A 363 -12.69 -23.75 -0.68
CA MET A 363 -11.39 -23.81 0.01
C MET A 363 -10.21 -24.14 -0.91
N GLU A 364 -10.46 -24.68 -2.11
CA GLU A 364 -9.42 -24.86 -3.14
C GLU A 364 -9.10 -23.56 -3.91
N GLN A 365 -10.01 -22.59 -3.94
CA GLN A 365 -9.78 -21.32 -4.63
C GLN A 365 -8.61 -20.55 -4.03
N HIS A 366 -7.95 -19.75 -4.85
CA HIS A 366 -6.92 -18.81 -4.39
C HIS A 366 -7.55 -17.62 -3.64
N ASP A 367 -8.61 -17.05 -4.18
CA ASP A 367 -9.30 -15.90 -3.63
C ASP A 367 -10.56 -16.37 -2.87
N ILE A 368 -10.62 -16.11 -1.57
CA ILE A 368 -11.73 -16.54 -0.72
C ILE A 368 -12.26 -15.32 0.05
N SER A 369 -13.57 -15.10 -0.03
CA SER A 369 -14.26 -14.09 0.77
C SER A 369 -14.93 -14.71 1.99
N MET A 370 -14.92 -13.98 3.10
CA MET A 370 -15.70 -14.29 4.29
C MET A 370 -16.46 -13.04 4.74
N LYS A 371 -17.69 -13.23 5.18
CA LYS A 371 -18.53 -12.16 5.71
C LYS A 371 -19.07 -12.56 7.07
N ILE A 372 -18.84 -11.72 8.08
CA ILE A 372 -19.44 -11.86 9.40
C ILE A 372 -20.29 -10.64 9.72
N ASP A 373 -21.51 -10.85 10.15
CA ASP A 373 -22.43 -9.84 10.65
C ASP A 373 -22.46 -9.90 12.18
N LEU A 374 -22.14 -8.78 12.84
CA LEU A 374 -22.06 -8.70 14.31
C LEU A 374 -23.41 -8.48 15.00
N GLY A 375 -24.46 -8.12 14.23
CA GLY A 375 -25.81 -7.88 14.73
C GLY A 375 -26.00 -6.64 15.61
N ALA A 376 -24.96 -5.77 15.72
CA ALA A 376 -24.92 -4.64 16.65
C ALA A 376 -25.21 -3.27 16.00
N GLY A 377 -25.32 -3.20 14.66
CA GLY A 377 -25.56 -1.96 13.92
C GLY A 377 -25.69 -2.15 12.42
N GLN A 378 -25.23 -1.16 11.62
CA GLN A 378 -25.33 -1.19 10.16
C GLN A 378 -24.00 -0.88 9.46
N GLU A 379 -22.97 -0.53 10.21
CA GLU A 379 -21.66 -0.17 9.63
C GLU A 379 -20.89 -1.41 9.23
N GLU A 380 -20.04 -1.24 8.22
CA GLU A 380 -19.20 -2.32 7.71
C GLU A 380 -17.78 -1.88 7.37
N ALA A 381 -16.86 -2.84 7.37
CA ALA A 381 -15.49 -2.66 6.91
C ALA A 381 -14.96 -3.95 6.28
N THR A 382 -14.09 -3.80 5.27
CA THR A 382 -13.43 -4.92 4.61
C THR A 382 -11.93 -4.82 4.78
N VAL A 383 -11.30 -5.91 5.21
CA VAL A 383 -9.84 -6.06 5.37
C VAL A 383 -9.34 -7.17 4.46
N TRP A 384 -8.18 -6.96 3.87
CA TRP A 384 -7.52 -7.94 3.00
C TRP A 384 -6.32 -8.56 3.72
N THR A 385 -6.20 -9.88 3.60
CA THR A 385 -5.12 -10.64 4.22
C THR A 385 -4.77 -11.84 3.33
N CYS A 386 -3.84 -12.65 3.79
CA CYS A 386 -3.48 -13.94 3.20
C CYS A 386 -3.48 -15.03 4.26
N ASP A 387 -3.30 -16.28 3.86
CA ASP A 387 -3.07 -17.41 4.75
C ASP A 387 -1.64 -17.40 5.35
N PHE A 388 -1.35 -18.32 6.26
CA PHE A 388 0.00 -18.63 6.73
C PHE A 388 0.39 -20.06 6.34
N SER A 389 1.35 -20.14 5.41
CA SER A 389 1.96 -21.40 4.99
C SER A 389 3.27 -21.70 5.71
N TYR A 390 3.84 -22.86 5.46
CA TYR A 390 5.19 -23.23 5.93
C TYR A 390 6.26 -22.33 5.30
N GLU A 391 6.05 -21.84 4.08
CA GLU A 391 7.00 -20.97 3.38
C GLU A 391 7.14 -19.61 4.09
N TYR A 392 6.08 -19.08 4.75
CA TYR A 392 6.21 -17.87 5.56
C TYR A 392 7.29 -18.04 6.65
N VAL A 393 7.25 -19.14 7.37
CA VAL A 393 8.24 -19.44 8.44
C VAL A 393 9.63 -19.64 7.85
N LYS A 394 9.73 -20.34 6.72
CA LYS A 394 11.00 -20.59 6.05
C LYS A 394 11.63 -19.29 5.52
N ILE A 395 10.87 -18.46 4.80
CA ILE A 395 11.35 -17.18 4.26
C ILE A 395 11.87 -16.31 5.42
N ASN A 396 11.08 -16.13 6.48
CA ASN A 396 11.44 -15.24 7.59
C ASN A 396 12.49 -15.84 8.55
N GLY A 397 12.65 -17.15 8.56
CA GLY A 397 13.72 -17.83 9.30
C GLY A 397 15.09 -17.78 8.59
N GLU A 398 15.09 -17.62 7.27
CA GLU A 398 16.32 -17.58 6.44
C GLU A 398 16.67 -16.15 6.01
N TYR A 399 15.74 -15.21 6.03
CA TYR A 399 15.94 -13.82 5.63
C TYR A 399 16.32 -12.95 6.84
N HIS A 400 17.46 -12.26 6.73
CA HIS A 400 17.86 -11.27 7.73
C HIS A 400 17.37 -9.88 7.29
N THR A 401 16.44 -9.35 8.05
CA THR A 401 15.90 -7.98 7.86
C THR A 401 16.67 -6.98 8.71
#